data_40d7218d91b705e780038605f7e3f9f4
#
_entry.id   40d7218d91b705e780038605f7e3f9f4
#
_cell.length_a   1.000
_cell.length_b   1.000
_cell.length_c   1.000
_cell.angle_alpha   90.00
_cell.angle_beta   90.00
_cell.angle_gamma   90.00
#
_symmetry.space_group_name_H-M   'P 1'
#
loop_
_entity.id
_entity.type
_entity.pdbx_description
1 polymer ?
#
loop_
_entity_poly.entity_id
_entity_poly.type
_entity_poly.pdbx_seq_one_letter_code
_entity_poly.pdbx_strand_id
1 'polypeptide(L)'
;MRHLSSLHRHGIPVLAPLVLLVACSSGGAGTPSAGTPDASAAAGPSADTASPSRVLDADPARLPRDREAALDLIGRVIADPDSFGPGVVRRSPYESGPATWPVLGADCAWHQEKPAGNVLATLTRSFEVPAAQGKGPVRLSAVVTVHRTREDARWEMAESIEETMRCPTQQLQEGERIGSMVSAALLGGESGQTTSEDALSESGQYSSTALGGPHAYVWQQAQSLRFTVAATGKGAEGRTEEEISDLVVQGMATMLVRIESAVEKQS
;
A
#
# COMPACT_ATOMS: atom_id res chain seq x y z
N MET A 1 -49.04 -34.32 -0.52
CA MET A 1 -49.97 -33.69 0.45
C MET A 1 -49.59 -32.20 0.51
N ARG A 2 -50.60 -31.37 0.26
CA ARG A 2 -50.52 -29.93 0.19
C ARG A 2 -50.43 -29.32 1.61
N HIS A 3 -49.65 -28.29 1.84
CA HIS A 3 -50.07 -27.18 2.73
C HIS A 3 -49.45 -25.85 2.25
N LEU A 4 -50.35 -24.97 1.84
CA LEU A 4 -50.19 -23.54 1.66
C LEU A 4 -50.40 -22.84 3.02
N SER A 5 -49.84 -21.65 3.13
CA SER A 5 -50.21 -20.50 3.98
C SER A 5 -48.95 -19.86 4.58
N SER A 6 -48.70 -18.59 4.62
CA SER A 6 -49.55 -17.40 4.57
C SER A 6 -48.62 -16.15 4.41
N LEU A 7 -49.03 -15.23 3.56
CA LEU A 7 -48.47 -13.87 3.40
C LEU A 7 -48.80 -13.02 4.64
N HIS A 8 -47.79 -12.39 5.24
CA HIS A 8 -48.01 -11.21 6.08
C HIS A 8 -47.22 -10.02 5.53
N ARG A 9 -47.97 -9.10 4.92
CA ARG A 9 -47.56 -7.75 4.59
C ARG A 9 -47.54 -6.91 5.87
N HIS A 10 -46.39 -6.34 6.24
CA HIS A 10 -46.36 -5.25 7.20
C HIS A 10 -45.77 -4.02 6.49
N GLY A 11 -46.61 -3.01 6.38
CA GLY A 11 -46.25 -1.70 5.83
C GLY A 11 -45.35 -0.94 6.81
N ILE A 12 -44.35 -0.25 6.26
CA ILE A 12 -43.43 0.64 6.97
C ILE A 12 -43.88 2.06 6.69
N PRO A 13 -44.13 2.90 7.70
CA PRO A 13 -44.39 4.32 7.46
C PRO A 13 -43.06 5.08 7.18
N VAL A 14 -43.05 5.81 6.10
CA VAL A 14 -42.01 6.77 5.74
C VAL A 14 -42.14 8.02 6.61
N LEU A 15 -41.18 8.29 7.48
CA LEU A 15 -41.01 9.57 8.16
C LEU A 15 -39.92 10.36 7.46
N ALA A 16 -40.29 11.46 6.86
CA ALA A 16 -39.39 12.45 6.29
C ALA A 16 -38.93 13.43 7.39
N PRO A 17 -37.63 13.71 7.55
CA PRO A 17 -37.18 14.83 8.38
C PRO A 17 -37.17 16.15 7.60
N LEU A 18 -37.87 17.13 8.16
CA LEU A 18 -37.92 18.51 7.73
C LEU A 18 -36.61 19.22 8.11
N VAL A 19 -35.84 19.69 7.15
CA VAL A 19 -34.64 20.51 7.39
C VAL A 19 -35.06 21.98 7.47
N LEU A 20 -34.94 22.58 8.63
CA LEU A 20 -35.11 24.03 8.89
C LEU A 20 -33.79 24.75 8.61
N LEU A 21 -33.79 25.57 7.57
CA LEU A 21 -32.75 26.56 7.28
C LEU A 21 -33.02 27.82 8.11
N VAL A 22 -32.15 28.12 9.09
CA VAL A 22 -32.14 29.40 9.79
C VAL A 22 -31.13 30.32 9.15
N ALA A 23 -31.62 31.32 8.43
CA ALA A 23 -30.83 32.46 7.95
C ALA A 23 -30.87 33.58 9.01
N CYS A 24 -29.72 33.90 9.61
CA CYS A 24 -29.57 35.12 10.42
C CYS A 24 -28.88 36.18 9.56
N SER A 25 -29.68 37.15 9.12
CA SER A 25 -29.20 38.44 8.65
C SER A 25 -29.37 39.44 9.77
N SER A 26 -28.28 40.10 10.20
CA SER A 26 -28.38 41.33 11.00
C SER A 26 -27.48 42.38 10.37
N GLY A 27 -28.12 43.35 9.76
CA GLY A 27 -27.51 44.60 9.34
C GLY A 27 -27.30 45.52 10.55
N GLY A 28 -26.16 46.17 10.60
CA GLY A 28 -25.85 47.26 11.53
C GLY A 28 -25.05 48.32 10.82
N ALA A 29 -25.70 49.46 10.54
CA ALA A 29 -25.06 50.67 10.03
C ALA A 29 -24.36 51.42 11.18
N GLY A 30 -23.07 51.74 11.02
CA GLY A 30 -22.29 52.59 11.92
C GLY A 30 -21.28 53.41 11.15
N THR A 31 -21.41 54.71 11.27
CA THR A 31 -20.66 55.80 10.64
C THR A 31 -19.17 55.83 10.93
N PRO A 32 -18.34 56.47 10.10
CA PRO A 32 -16.88 56.34 10.09
C PRO A 32 -16.20 57.26 11.11
N SER A 33 -15.23 56.70 11.83
CA SER A 33 -14.26 57.51 12.56
C SER A 33 -12.86 57.27 12.01
N ALA A 34 -12.19 58.34 11.60
CA ALA A 34 -10.85 58.36 11.06
C ALA A 34 -9.83 58.00 12.15
N GLY A 35 -9.08 56.90 11.94
CA GLY A 35 -7.93 56.50 12.76
C GLY A 35 -6.82 56.00 11.85
N THR A 36 -5.66 56.57 12.07
CA THR A 36 -4.36 56.38 11.37
C THR A 36 -3.98 54.92 11.18
N PRO A 37 -3.40 54.50 10.03
CA PRO A 37 -2.99 53.12 9.82
C PRO A 37 -1.69 52.83 10.55
N ASP A 38 -1.74 52.00 11.55
CA ASP A 38 -0.58 51.32 12.09
C ASP A 38 -0.37 50.01 11.29
N ALA A 39 0.74 50.00 10.52
CA ALA A 39 1.06 48.89 9.65
C ALA A 39 1.64 47.73 10.48
N SER A 40 0.78 46.91 11.06
CA SER A 40 1.19 45.64 11.62
C SER A 40 1.16 44.61 10.49
N ALA A 41 2.32 44.28 9.96
CA ALA A 41 2.50 43.23 8.97
C ALA A 41 2.07 41.88 9.58
N ALA A 42 0.88 41.41 9.20
CA ALA A 42 0.48 40.04 9.45
C ALA A 42 1.41 39.13 8.66
N ALA A 43 2.30 38.38 9.35
CA ALA A 43 3.01 37.28 8.80
C ALA A 43 1.99 36.27 8.25
N GLY A 44 1.89 36.16 6.94
CA GLY A 44 1.13 35.11 6.25
C GLY A 44 1.67 33.75 6.66
N PRO A 45 0.83 32.69 6.65
CA PRO A 45 1.29 31.33 6.91
C PRO A 45 2.41 31.02 5.93
N SER A 46 3.60 30.69 6.44
CA SER A 46 4.69 30.15 5.66
C SER A 46 4.15 28.89 4.97
N ALA A 47 4.09 28.92 3.65
CA ALA A 47 3.85 27.71 2.90
C ALA A 47 5.00 26.77 3.23
N ASP A 48 4.72 25.68 3.93
CA ASP A 48 5.65 24.57 4.08
C ASP A 48 6.05 24.14 2.69
N THR A 49 7.25 24.53 2.30
CA THR A 49 7.86 24.10 1.05
C THR A 49 8.18 22.63 1.24
N ALA A 50 7.32 21.74 0.73
CA ALA A 50 7.59 20.32 0.69
C ALA A 50 9.00 20.14 0.10
N SER A 51 9.90 19.53 0.87
CA SER A 51 11.24 19.25 0.40
C SER A 51 11.13 18.41 -0.88
N PRO A 52 11.78 18.80 -1.99
CA PRO A 52 11.70 18.01 -3.20
C PRO A 52 12.19 16.59 -2.92
N SER A 53 11.40 15.59 -3.34
CA SER A 53 11.81 14.19 -3.28
C SER A 53 13.18 14.05 -3.91
N ARG A 54 14.15 13.53 -3.15
CA ARG A 54 15.53 13.36 -3.62
C ARG A 54 15.52 12.31 -4.74
N VAL A 55 15.72 12.72 -5.97
CA VAL A 55 15.92 11.79 -7.08
C VAL A 55 17.25 11.06 -6.84
N LEU A 56 17.21 9.75 -6.75
CA LEU A 56 18.39 8.90 -6.57
C LEU A 56 19.31 9.03 -7.79
N ASP A 57 20.57 9.46 -7.57
CA ASP A 57 21.63 9.52 -8.61
C ASP A 57 22.32 8.15 -8.70
N ALA A 58 21.79 7.30 -9.58
CA ALA A 58 22.30 5.94 -9.75
C ALA A 58 23.51 5.89 -10.67
N ASP A 59 24.48 5.04 -10.32
CA ASP A 59 25.57 4.65 -11.21
C ASP A 59 25.03 3.69 -12.29
N PRO A 60 25.05 4.06 -13.58
CA PRO A 60 24.58 3.18 -14.65
C PRO A 60 25.32 1.83 -14.73
N ALA A 61 26.56 1.76 -14.21
CA ALA A 61 27.34 0.52 -14.19
C ALA A 61 26.84 -0.48 -13.13
N ARG A 62 26.13 0.01 -12.10
CA ARG A 62 25.57 -0.80 -11.02
C ARG A 62 24.14 -1.28 -11.28
N LEU A 63 23.50 -0.71 -12.30
CA LEU A 63 22.16 -1.15 -12.70
C LEU A 63 22.22 -2.48 -13.45
N PRO A 64 21.39 -3.47 -13.07
CA PRO A 64 21.39 -4.79 -13.70
C PRO A 64 20.96 -4.69 -15.17
N ARG A 65 21.68 -5.38 -16.07
CA ARG A 65 21.43 -5.34 -17.50
C ARG A 65 20.69 -6.56 -18.03
N ASP A 66 20.73 -7.65 -17.28
CA ASP A 66 20.10 -8.92 -17.62
C ASP A 66 19.44 -9.55 -16.39
N ARG A 67 18.80 -10.69 -16.62
CA ARG A 67 18.04 -11.40 -15.60
C ARG A 67 18.92 -11.91 -14.45
N GLU A 68 20.11 -12.42 -14.75
CA GLU A 68 21.02 -13.00 -13.76
C GLU A 68 21.50 -11.91 -12.80
N ALA A 69 22.01 -10.80 -13.32
CA ALA A 69 22.40 -9.64 -12.53
C ALA A 69 21.23 -9.04 -11.75
N ALA A 70 20.02 -9.08 -12.32
CA ALA A 70 18.82 -8.62 -11.63
C ALA A 70 18.45 -9.52 -10.44
N LEU A 71 18.51 -10.85 -10.58
CA LEU A 71 18.26 -11.79 -9.49
C LEU A 71 19.31 -11.68 -8.39
N ASP A 72 20.58 -11.51 -8.75
CA ASP A 72 21.67 -11.31 -7.79
C ASP A 72 21.47 -10.02 -6.98
N LEU A 73 21.05 -8.93 -7.63
CA LEU A 73 20.74 -7.68 -6.95
C LEU A 73 19.53 -7.87 -6.02
N ILE A 74 18.43 -8.43 -6.54
CA ILE A 74 17.22 -8.70 -5.74
C ILE A 74 17.58 -9.50 -4.47
N GLY A 75 18.37 -10.56 -4.61
CA GLY A 75 18.77 -11.41 -3.49
C GLY A 75 19.46 -10.66 -2.35
N ARG A 76 20.15 -9.56 -2.66
CA ARG A 76 20.84 -8.70 -1.69
C ARG A 76 19.94 -7.61 -1.07
N VAL A 77 18.94 -7.12 -1.81
CA VAL A 77 18.13 -5.97 -1.39
C VAL A 77 16.77 -6.34 -0.82
N ILE A 78 16.20 -7.48 -1.22
CA ILE A 78 14.90 -7.93 -0.73
C ILE A 78 14.94 -8.18 0.78
N ALA A 79 13.84 -7.91 1.46
CA ALA A 79 13.71 -8.09 2.90
C ALA A 79 14.12 -9.50 3.37
N ASP A 80 14.61 -9.56 4.58
CA ASP A 80 14.83 -10.74 5.40
C ASP A 80 13.99 -10.63 6.70
N PRO A 81 13.96 -11.61 7.60
CA PRO A 81 13.15 -11.51 8.82
C PRO A 81 13.45 -10.26 9.64
N ASP A 82 14.72 -9.89 9.79
CA ASP A 82 15.13 -8.73 10.59
C ASP A 82 14.69 -7.40 9.99
N SER A 83 14.37 -7.37 8.69
CA SER A 83 13.87 -6.20 7.98
C SER A 83 12.49 -5.75 8.45
N PHE A 84 11.71 -6.63 9.05
CA PHE A 84 10.38 -6.34 9.56
C PHE A 84 10.34 -6.12 11.08
N GLY A 85 11.46 -6.32 11.77
CA GLY A 85 11.56 -6.17 13.21
C GLY A 85 11.67 -7.51 13.97
N PRO A 86 11.71 -7.44 15.31
CA PRO A 86 11.95 -8.61 16.14
C PRO A 86 10.80 -9.62 16.09
N GLY A 87 11.14 -10.90 16.16
CA GLY A 87 10.16 -12.00 16.25
C GLY A 87 9.58 -12.45 14.92
N VAL A 88 9.98 -11.83 13.80
CA VAL A 88 9.61 -12.28 12.47
C VAL A 88 10.47 -13.49 12.07
N VAL A 89 9.84 -14.50 11.48
CA VAL A 89 10.50 -15.72 11.01
C VAL A 89 10.19 -15.97 9.53
N ARG A 90 10.99 -16.80 8.89
CA ARG A 90 10.72 -17.28 7.52
C ARG A 90 9.50 -18.19 7.52
N ARG A 91 8.61 -17.98 6.55
CA ARG A 91 7.44 -18.85 6.31
C ARG A 91 7.70 -19.74 5.09
N SER A 92 7.29 -20.99 5.15
CA SER A 92 7.42 -21.92 4.02
C SER A 92 6.18 -21.87 3.09
N PRO A 93 6.35 -21.82 1.75
CA PRO A 93 7.61 -21.63 1.04
C PRO A 93 8.19 -20.23 1.29
N TYR A 94 9.52 -20.13 1.45
CA TYR A 94 10.17 -18.86 1.78
C TYR A 94 10.31 -17.95 0.57
N GLU A 95 10.75 -18.49 -0.55
CA GLU A 95 10.94 -17.76 -1.79
C GLU A 95 10.05 -18.31 -2.91
N SER A 96 9.51 -17.41 -3.74
CA SER A 96 8.79 -17.77 -4.96
C SER A 96 9.76 -18.26 -6.03
N GLY A 97 9.23 -19.07 -6.98
CA GLY A 97 9.97 -19.37 -8.20
C GLY A 97 10.14 -18.10 -9.04
N PRO A 98 11.38 -17.71 -9.45
CA PRO A 98 11.58 -16.48 -10.21
C PRO A 98 11.03 -16.56 -11.65
N ALA A 99 10.50 -17.70 -12.04
CA ALA A 99 9.87 -17.92 -13.36
C ALA A 99 8.37 -17.53 -13.38
N THR A 100 7.80 -17.20 -12.24
CA THR A 100 6.40 -16.83 -12.11
C THR A 100 6.23 -15.42 -11.57
N TRP A 101 5.12 -14.80 -11.94
CA TRP A 101 4.70 -13.44 -11.59
C TRP A 101 3.22 -13.46 -11.21
N PRO A 102 2.83 -12.86 -10.11
CA PRO A 102 1.41 -12.74 -9.75
C PRO A 102 0.71 -11.73 -10.67
N VAL A 103 -0.41 -12.11 -11.25
CA VAL A 103 -1.27 -11.28 -12.11
C VAL A 103 -2.70 -11.37 -11.62
N LEU A 104 -3.36 -10.22 -11.46
CA LEU A 104 -4.77 -10.15 -11.12
C LEU A 104 -5.63 -10.28 -12.39
N GLY A 105 -6.28 -11.42 -12.54
CA GLY A 105 -7.15 -11.71 -13.67
C GLY A 105 -8.41 -10.83 -13.71
N ALA A 106 -9.10 -10.85 -14.85
CA ALA A 106 -10.39 -10.15 -15.02
C ALA A 106 -11.49 -10.71 -14.11
N ASP A 107 -11.31 -11.92 -13.57
CA ASP A 107 -12.16 -12.58 -12.58
C ASP A 107 -11.87 -12.12 -11.14
N CYS A 108 -10.98 -11.15 -10.96
CA CYS A 108 -10.50 -10.68 -9.66
C CYS A 108 -9.83 -11.78 -8.81
N ALA A 109 -9.24 -12.77 -9.45
CA ALA A 109 -8.41 -13.80 -8.83
C ALA A 109 -6.94 -13.63 -9.22
N TRP A 110 -6.04 -13.88 -8.27
CA TRP A 110 -4.60 -13.84 -8.50
C TRP A 110 -4.13 -15.15 -9.12
N HIS A 111 -3.46 -15.05 -10.25
CA HIS A 111 -2.88 -16.15 -11.00
C HIS A 111 -1.35 -16.03 -11.01
N GLN A 112 -0.67 -17.17 -11.22
CA GLN A 112 0.78 -17.19 -11.41
C GLN A 112 1.08 -17.34 -12.90
N GLU A 113 1.61 -16.29 -13.50
CA GLU A 113 1.94 -16.24 -14.91
C GLU A 113 3.45 -16.10 -15.14
N LYS A 114 3.87 -16.20 -16.38
CA LYS A 114 5.24 -15.86 -16.75
C LYS A 114 5.43 -14.35 -16.68
N PRO A 115 6.55 -13.85 -16.12
CA PRO A 115 6.83 -12.42 -16.09
C PRO A 115 6.73 -11.78 -17.47
N ALA A 116 6.12 -10.60 -17.53
CA ALA A 116 5.97 -9.82 -18.74
C ALA A 116 7.33 -9.46 -19.38
N GLY A 117 7.35 -9.15 -20.67
CA GLY A 117 8.60 -8.88 -21.41
C GLY A 117 9.36 -7.62 -20.94
N ASN A 118 8.69 -6.71 -20.25
CA ASN A 118 9.27 -5.51 -19.64
C ASN A 118 9.90 -5.75 -18.25
N VAL A 119 9.73 -6.94 -17.66
CA VAL A 119 10.33 -7.35 -16.39
C VAL A 119 11.63 -8.11 -16.65
N LEU A 120 12.74 -7.71 -16.03
CA LEU A 120 14.00 -8.45 -16.04
C LEU A 120 13.95 -9.61 -15.04
N ALA A 121 13.55 -9.33 -13.80
CA ALA A 121 13.42 -10.33 -12.73
C ALA A 121 12.48 -9.84 -11.64
N THR A 122 11.89 -10.80 -10.93
CA THR A 122 11.10 -10.58 -9.72
C THR A 122 11.35 -11.71 -8.74
N LEU A 123 11.22 -11.42 -7.44
CA LEU A 123 11.29 -12.41 -6.37
C LEU A 123 10.38 -11.99 -5.22
N THR A 124 9.70 -12.96 -4.63
CA THR A 124 8.90 -12.77 -3.42
C THR A 124 9.47 -13.62 -2.30
N ARG A 125 9.56 -13.04 -1.09
CA ARG A 125 9.85 -13.75 0.15
C ARG A 125 8.66 -13.70 1.10
N SER A 126 8.45 -14.78 1.84
CA SER A 126 7.33 -14.94 2.77
C SER A 126 7.82 -15.07 4.22
N PHE A 127 7.13 -14.38 5.12
CA PHE A 127 7.48 -14.33 6.54
C PHE A 127 6.23 -14.46 7.41
N GLU A 128 6.45 -14.64 8.70
CA GLU A 128 5.38 -14.71 9.68
C GLU A 128 5.86 -14.14 11.03
N VAL A 129 5.01 -13.36 11.68
CA VAL A 129 5.06 -13.20 13.12
C VAL A 129 4.26 -14.34 13.71
N PRO A 130 4.85 -15.30 14.45
CA PRO A 130 4.12 -16.43 15.01
C PRO A 130 3.00 -15.99 15.95
N ALA A 131 1.99 -16.84 16.09
CA ALA A 131 0.94 -16.64 17.09
C ALA A 131 1.55 -16.66 18.48
N ALA A 132 1.21 -15.68 19.30
CA ALA A 132 1.69 -15.55 20.67
C ALA A 132 0.73 -14.73 21.54
N GLN A 133 0.71 -14.99 22.84
CA GLN A 133 -0.02 -14.18 23.83
C GLN A 133 -1.51 -13.95 23.47
N GLY A 134 -2.17 -14.97 22.95
CA GLY A 134 -3.58 -14.90 22.54
C GLY A 134 -3.83 -14.15 21.21
N LYS A 135 -2.79 -13.68 20.54
CA LYS A 135 -2.88 -13.10 19.19
C LYS A 135 -2.53 -14.13 18.11
N GLY A 136 -3.28 -14.14 17.03
CA GLY A 136 -2.99 -14.97 15.86
C GLY A 136 -1.72 -14.54 15.12
N PRO A 137 -1.26 -15.32 14.10
CA PRO A 137 -0.06 -15.00 13.35
C PRO A 137 -0.30 -13.81 12.40
N VAL A 138 0.74 -12.99 12.15
CA VAL A 138 0.75 -12.04 11.03
C VAL A 138 1.52 -12.64 9.88
N ARG A 139 0.92 -12.76 8.71
CA ARG A 139 1.59 -13.22 7.49
C ARG A 139 2.10 -12.02 6.71
N LEU A 140 3.41 -12.02 6.43
CA LEU A 140 4.08 -10.94 5.72
C LEU A 140 4.66 -11.46 4.41
N SER A 141 4.78 -10.59 3.41
CA SER A 141 5.56 -10.85 2.22
C SER A 141 6.30 -9.60 1.75
N ALA A 142 7.41 -9.80 1.08
CA ALA A 142 8.17 -8.77 0.39
C ALA A 142 8.37 -9.18 -1.05
N VAL A 143 8.23 -8.21 -1.95
CA VAL A 143 8.45 -8.38 -3.39
C VAL A 143 9.44 -7.33 -3.86
N VAL A 144 10.39 -7.72 -4.69
CA VAL A 144 11.24 -6.79 -5.44
C VAL A 144 11.20 -7.18 -6.90
N THR A 145 10.91 -6.20 -7.75
CA THR A 145 10.92 -6.36 -9.20
C THR A 145 11.92 -5.41 -9.83
N VAL A 146 12.65 -5.90 -10.81
CA VAL A 146 13.53 -5.13 -11.68
C VAL A 146 12.93 -5.07 -13.05
N HIS A 147 12.59 -3.88 -13.51
CA HIS A 147 12.07 -3.62 -14.85
C HIS A 147 13.20 -3.30 -15.84
N ARG A 148 12.89 -3.37 -17.15
CA ARG A 148 13.86 -2.97 -18.18
C ARG A 148 14.08 -1.47 -18.17
N THR A 149 13.05 -0.69 -17.94
CA THR A 149 13.10 0.77 -17.91
C THR A 149 12.43 1.33 -16.66
N ARG A 150 12.72 2.59 -16.37
CA ARG A 150 12.04 3.36 -15.31
C ARG A 150 10.56 3.55 -15.63
N GLU A 151 10.21 3.69 -16.89
CA GLU A 151 8.83 3.83 -17.33
C GLU A 151 8.02 2.55 -17.11
N ASP A 152 8.59 1.39 -17.39
CA ASP A 152 7.94 0.11 -17.08
C ASP A 152 7.63 -0.04 -15.58
N ALA A 153 8.52 0.45 -14.70
CA ALA A 153 8.29 0.45 -13.27
C ALA A 153 7.14 1.39 -12.86
N ARG A 154 7.02 2.54 -13.51
CA ARG A 154 5.89 3.46 -13.30
C ARG A 154 4.57 2.90 -13.78
N TRP A 155 4.59 2.13 -14.87
CA TRP A 155 3.39 1.45 -15.36
C TRP A 155 2.88 0.41 -14.36
N GLU A 156 3.76 -0.34 -13.69
CA GLU A 156 3.34 -1.25 -12.62
C GLU A 156 2.64 -0.51 -11.47
N MET A 157 3.12 0.67 -11.07
CA MET A 157 2.44 1.50 -10.06
C MET A 157 1.03 1.90 -10.50
N ALA A 158 0.85 2.28 -11.76
CA ALA A 158 -0.46 2.64 -12.32
C ALA A 158 -1.39 1.42 -12.43
N GLU A 159 -0.86 0.27 -12.82
CA GLU A 159 -1.60 -1.00 -12.87
C GLU A 159 -2.11 -1.41 -11.48
N SER A 160 -1.32 -1.26 -10.43
CA SER A 160 -1.75 -1.58 -9.06
C SER A 160 -2.96 -0.76 -8.62
N ILE A 161 -2.99 0.55 -8.96
CA ILE A 161 -4.15 1.41 -8.68
C ILE A 161 -5.38 0.95 -9.48
N GLU A 162 -5.19 0.67 -10.77
CA GLU A 162 -6.27 0.20 -11.64
C GLU A 162 -6.85 -1.14 -11.14
N GLU A 163 -5.99 -2.06 -10.73
CA GLU A 163 -6.38 -3.36 -10.18
C GLU A 163 -7.28 -3.22 -8.95
N THR A 164 -6.95 -2.35 -8.01
CA THR A 164 -7.77 -2.09 -6.83
C THR A 164 -9.08 -1.40 -7.17
N MET A 165 -9.08 -0.48 -8.13
CA MET A 165 -10.31 0.18 -8.62
C MET A 165 -11.23 -0.82 -9.33
N ARG A 166 -10.69 -1.71 -10.14
CA ARG A 166 -11.43 -2.72 -10.89
C ARG A 166 -11.91 -3.86 -10.00
N CYS A 167 -11.07 -4.27 -9.05
CA CYS A 167 -11.29 -5.42 -8.18
C CYS A 167 -11.14 -5.03 -6.69
N PRO A 168 -12.12 -4.33 -6.09
CA PRO A 168 -12.07 -3.97 -4.67
C PRO A 168 -12.21 -5.18 -3.74
N THR A 169 -12.50 -6.33 -4.31
CA THR A 169 -12.46 -7.65 -3.65
C THR A 169 -11.70 -8.61 -4.54
N GLN A 170 -10.68 -9.25 -4.00
CA GLN A 170 -9.77 -10.11 -4.75
C GLN A 170 -9.64 -11.48 -4.08
N GLN A 171 -9.61 -12.53 -4.87
CA GLN A 171 -9.31 -13.89 -4.45
C GLN A 171 -7.78 -14.11 -4.54
N LEU A 172 -7.12 -14.28 -3.39
CA LEU A 172 -5.67 -14.49 -3.35
C LEU A 172 -5.27 -15.93 -3.73
N GLN A 173 -5.99 -16.87 -3.17
CA GLN A 173 -5.91 -18.32 -3.43
C GLN A 173 -7.17 -18.99 -2.89
N GLU A 174 -7.29 -20.29 -3.10
CA GLU A 174 -8.42 -21.05 -2.54
C GLU A 174 -8.52 -20.84 -1.03
N GLY A 175 -9.69 -20.39 -0.57
CA GLY A 175 -9.96 -20.10 0.84
C GLY A 175 -9.32 -18.83 1.41
N GLU A 176 -8.65 -17.99 0.60
CA GLU A 176 -8.10 -16.69 1.03
C GLU A 176 -8.57 -15.55 0.11
N ARG A 177 -9.08 -14.49 0.70
CA ARG A 177 -9.51 -13.27 -0.03
C ARG A 177 -9.16 -12.00 0.74
N ILE A 178 -9.02 -10.92 -0.03
CA ILE A 178 -9.05 -9.54 0.48
C ILE A 178 -10.27 -8.84 -0.08
N GLY A 179 -10.81 -7.88 0.66
CA GLY A 179 -11.98 -7.11 0.24
C GLY A 179 -12.01 -5.75 0.88
N SER A 180 -12.95 -4.91 0.46
CA SER A 180 -13.05 -3.52 0.90
C SER A 180 -11.74 -2.76 0.69
N MET A 181 -11.06 -3.03 -0.43
CA MET A 181 -9.77 -2.44 -0.76
C MET A 181 -9.92 -0.93 -1.01
N VAL A 182 -9.02 -0.18 -0.41
CA VAL A 182 -8.84 1.27 -0.62
C VAL A 182 -7.39 1.50 -0.98
N SER A 183 -7.17 2.29 -2.03
CA SER A 183 -5.85 2.65 -2.52
C SER A 183 -5.64 4.16 -2.35
N ALA A 184 -4.45 4.55 -1.88
CA ALA A 184 -4.05 5.93 -1.73
C ALA A 184 -2.61 6.13 -2.21
N ALA A 185 -2.40 7.11 -3.08
CA ALA A 185 -1.05 7.55 -3.42
C ALA A 185 -0.44 8.26 -2.21
N LEU A 186 0.78 7.88 -1.86
CA LEU A 186 1.53 8.52 -0.79
C LEU A 186 2.37 9.65 -1.41
N LEU A 187 2.07 10.89 -1.03
CA LEU A 187 2.87 12.03 -1.43
C LEU A 187 4.25 11.96 -0.78
N GLY A 188 5.29 12.40 -1.51
CA GLY A 188 6.67 12.35 -1.02
C GLY A 188 6.81 13.00 0.35
N GLY A 189 7.33 12.24 1.31
CA GLY A 189 7.52 12.66 2.71
C GLY A 189 6.47 12.16 3.69
N GLU A 190 5.24 11.84 3.28
CA GLU A 190 4.19 11.33 4.17
C GLU A 190 4.48 9.92 4.71
N SER A 191 5.20 9.11 3.94
CA SER A 191 5.63 7.76 4.34
C SER A 191 6.99 7.72 5.03
N GLY A 192 7.65 8.87 5.24
CA GLY A 192 9.05 8.93 5.68
C GLY A 192 10.04 8.38 4.64
N GLN A 193 9.59 8.05 3.44
CA GLN A 193 10.37 7.45 2.37
C GLN A 193 10.86 8.54 1.41
N THR A 194 12.04 9.05 1.67
CA THR A 194 12.64 10.15 0.89
C THR A 194 13.30 9.69 -0.41
N THR A 195 13.42 8.38 -0.64
CA THR A 195 14.17 7.79 -1.76
C THR A 195 13.30 7.18 -2.86
N SER A 196 11.98 7.09 -2.67
CA SER A 196 11.05 6.67 -3.71
C SER A 196 10.60 7.84 -4.58
N GLU A 197 10.37 7.57 -5.87
CA GLU A 197 9.82 8.52 -6.83
C GLU A 197 8.30 8.52 -6.82
N ASP A 198 7.73 7.36 -6.50
CA ASP A 198 6.30 7.13 -6.37
C ASP A 198 6.06 6.11 -5.26
N ALA A 199 4.94 6.25 -4.55
CA ALA A 199 4.57 5.34 -3.49
C ALA A 199 3.03 5.23 -3.38
N LEU A 200 2.58 4.02 -3.06
CA LEU A 200 1.18 3.63 -2.95
C LEU A 200 0.97 2.85 -1.67
N SER A 201 -0.12 3.14 -0.98
CA SER A 201 -0.59 2.34 0.15
C SER A 201 -1.99 1.83 -0.13
N GLU A 202 -2.22 0.57 0.15
CA GLU A 202 -3.53 -0.05 0.09
C GLU A 202 -3.85 -0.69 1.44
N SER A 203 -5.09 -0.56 1.83
CA SER A 203 -5.64 -1.25 3.00
C SER A 203 -6.95 -1.93 2.66
N GLY A 204 -7.34 -2.88 3.49
CA GLY A 204 -8.57 -3.64 3.28
C GLY A 204 -8.79 -4.69 4.37
N GLN A 205 -9.61 -5.67 4.03
CA GLN A 205 -9.99 -6.74 4.95
C GLN A 205 -9.55 -8.10 4.39
N TYR A 206 -8.75 -8.82 5.16
CA TYR A 206 -8.30 -10.17 4.86
C TYR A 206 -9.19 -11.20 5.55
N SER A 207 -9.57 -12.25 4.84
CA SER A 207 -10.29 -13.40 5.40
C SER A 207 -9.71 -14.69 4.84
N SER A 208 -9.62 -15.71 5.67
CA SER A 208 -9.21 -17.04 5.24
C SER A 208 -9.96 -18.16 5.97
N THR A 209 -10.06 -19.31 5.35
CA THR A 209 -10.65 -20.51 5.99
C THR A 209 -9.84 -20.98 7.19
N ALA A 210 -8.52 -20.69 7.22
CA ALA A 210 -7.62 -21.13 8.28
C ALA A 210 -7.57 -20.16 9.47
N LEU A 211 -7.68 -18.84 9.23
CA LEU A 211 -7.50 -17.81 10.26
C LEU A 211 -8.79 -17.04 10.57
N GLY A 212 -9.89 -17.34 9.87
CA GLY A 212 -11.13 -16.59 9.99
C GLY A 212 -11.05 -15.21 9.33
N GLY A 213 -11.64 -14.22 9.92
CA GLY A 213 -11.69 -12.84 9.48
C GLY A 213 -13.10 -12.25 9.54
N PRO A 214 -13.28 -10.96 9.18
CA PRO A 214 -12.26 -10.09 8.56
C PRO A 214 -11.18 -9.61 9.54
N HIS A 215 -9.94 -9.54 9.05
CA HIS A 215 -8.78 -9.00 9.74
C HIS A 215 -8.17 -7.89 8.89
N ALA A 216 -7.29 -7.06 9.47
CA ALA A 216 -6.61 -6.02 8.71
C ALA A 216 -5.71 -6.60 7.61
N TYR A 217 -5.73 -5.95 6.47
CA TYR A 217 -4.83 -6.13 5.33
C TYR A 217 -4.14 -4.81 5.03
N VAL A 218 -2.83 -4.84 4.90
CA VAL A 218 -2.01 -3.67 4.52
C VAL A 218 -1.06 -4.10 3.41
N TRP A 219 -0.96 -3.27 2.38
CA TRP A 219 0.00 -3.43 1.30
C TRP A 219 0.59 -2.07 0.95
N GLN A 220 1.89 -2.04 0.76
CA GLN A 220 2.58 -0.85 0.29
C GLN A 220 3.47 -1.20 -0.88
N GLN A 221 3.55 -0.29 -1.84
CA GLN A 221 4.44 -0.36 -2.98
C GLN A 221 5.16 0.97 -3.18
N ALA A 222 6.39 0.91 -3.62
CA ALA A 222 7.16 2.09 -3.99
C ALA A 222 7.98 1.82 -5.25
N GLN A 223 8.14 2.87 -6.05
CA GLN A 223 8.98 2.86 -7.24
C GLN A 223 10.20 3.74 -7.03
N SER A 224 11.38 3.22 -7.36
CA SER A 224 12.63 3.96 -7.42
C SER A 224 13.42 3.50 -8.64
N LEU A 225 13.76 4.44 -9.54
CA LEU A 225 14.38 4.14 -10.82
C LEU A 225 13.56 3.09 -11.61
N ARG A 226 14.19 1.95 -11.92
CA ARG A 226 13.57 0.80 -12.59
C ARG A 226 13.15 -0.31 -11.63
N PHE A 227 13.10 -0.02 -10.34
CA PHE A 227 12.71 -0.98 -9.30
C PHE A 227 11.32 -0.66 -8.78
N THR A 228 10.54 -1.69 -8.55
CA THR A 228 9.39 -1.65 -7.66
C THR A 228 9.64 -2.55 -6.48
N VAL A 229 9.25 -2.11 -5.32
CA VAL A 229 9.28 -2.89 -4.08
C VAL A 229 7.90 -2.88 -3.46
N ALA A 230 7.47 -4.01 -2.93
CA ALA A 230 6.22 -4.08 -2.21
C ALA A 230 6.37 -4.91 -0.93
N ALA A 231 5.61 -4.55 0.08
CA ALA A 231 5.45 -5.35 1.29
C ALA A 231 3.98 -5.47 1.65
N THR A 232 3.60 -6.64 2.13
CA THR A 232 2.22 -6.99 2.48
C THR A 232 2.15 -7.49 3.90
N GLY A 233 1.09 -7.11 4.62
CA GLY A 233 0.74 -7.63 5.92
C GLY A 233 -0.70 -8.14 5.94
N LYS A 234 -0.91 -9.40 6.35
CA LYS A 234 -2.20 -10.03 6.54
C LYS A 234 -2.37 -10.37 8.02
N GLY A 235 -3.36 -9.73 8.66
CA GLY A 235 -3.62 -9.90 10.07
C GLY A 235 -4.33 -11.19 10.44
N ALA A 236 -4.51 -11.36 11.72
CA ALA A 236 -5.29 -12.42 12.34
C ALA A 236 -5.92 -11.90 13.63
N GLU A 237 -6.65 -12.74 14.34
CA GLU A 237 -7.32 -12.38 15.59
C GLU A 237 -6.37 -11.69 16.59
N GLY A 238 -6.83 -10.61 17.21
CA GLY A 238 -6.08 -9.85 18.21
C GLY A 238 -4.96 -8.97 17.66
N ARG A 239 -4.77 -8.88 16.33
CA ARG A 239 -3.80 -7.99 15.67
C ARG A 239 -4.47 -6.71 15.20
N THR A 240 -3.84 -5.56 15.47
CA THR A 240 -4.33 -4.27 15.00
C THR A 240 -3.78 -3.93 13.61
N GLU A 241 -4.45 -3.05 12.89
CA GLU A 241 -3.96 -2.53 11.61
C GLU A 241 -2.64 -1.77 11.79
N GLU A 242 -2.49 -1.01 12.86
CA GLU A 242 -1.27 -0.27 13.21
C GLU A 242 -0.06 -1.22 13.37
N GLU A 243 -0.21 -2.32 14.15
CA GLU A 243 0.85 -3.33 14.30
C GLU A 243 1.30 -3.90 12.95
N ILE A 244 0.37 -4.12 12.03
CA ILE A 244 0.66 -4.68 10.70
C ILE A 244 1.31 -3.64 9.80
N SER A 245 0.79 -2.41 9.85
CA SER A 245 1.32 -1.27 9.09
C SER A 245 2.78 -0.98 9.46
N ASP A 246 3.10 -0.97 10.75
CA ASP A 246 4.47 -0.72 11.24
C ASP A 246 5.47 -1.75 10.68
N LEU A 247 5.09 -3.04 10.69
CA LEU A 247 5.91 -4.09 10.10
C LEU A 247 6.12 -3.87 8.60
N VAL A 248 5.06 -3.55 7.86
CA VAL A 248 5.10 -3.31 6.41
C VAL A 248 5.99 -2.10 6.09
N VAL A 249 5.80 -0.98 6.79
CA VAL A 249 6.61 0.24 6.62
C VAL A 249 8.09 -0.03 6.87
N GLN A 250 8.41 -0.77 7.93
CA GLN A 250 9.80 -1.10 8.26
C GLN A 250 10.46 -1.98 7.19
N GLY A 251 9.75 -2.99 6.69
CA GLY A 251 10.22 -3.85 5.60
C GLY A 251 10.46 -3.06 4.31
N MET A 252 9.52 -2.17 3.95
CA MET A 252 9.63 -1.27 2.80
C MET A 252 10.84 -0.35 2.89
N ALA A 253 10.99 0.37 4.01
CA ALA A 253 12.10 1.29 4.23
C ALA A 253 13.45 0.57 4.12
N THR A 254 13.57 -0.64 4.69
CA THR A 254 14.79 -1.44 4.61
C THR A 254 15.14 -1.81 3.17
N MET A 255 14.18 -2.23 2.36
CA MET A 255 14.41 -2.56 0.95
C MET A 255 14.83 -1.35 0.13
N LEU A 256 14.18 -0.21 0.30
CA LEU A 256 14.52 1.03 -0.41
C LEU A 256 15.94 1.51 -0.08
N VAL A 257 16.32 1.51 1.20
CA VAL A 257 17.70 1.87 1.63
C VAL A 257 18.73 0.91 1.03
N ARG A 258 18.44 -0.38 0.98
CA ARG A 258 19.34 -1.37 0.36
C ARG A 258 19.48 -1.17 -1.14
N ILE A 259 18.39 -0.82 -1.85
CA ILE A 259 18.44 -0.48 -3.28
C ILE A 259 19.30 0.77 -3.49
N GLU A 260 19.05 1.84 -2.75
CA GLU A 260 19.83 3.07 -2.81
C GLU A 260 21.32 2.76 -2.65
N SER A 261 21.70 2.08 -1.56
CA SER A 261 23.08 1.70 -1.29
C SER A 261 23.72 0.83 -2.37
N ALA A 262 22.92 -0.03 -3.02
CA ALA A 262 23.40 -0.95 -4.04
C ALA A 262 23.68 -0.23 -5.38
N VAL A 263 22.92 0.82 -5.71
CA VAL A 263 22.96 1.44 -7.04
C VAL A 263 23.46 2.90 -7.03
N GLU A 264 23.55 3.56 -5.87
CA GLU A 264 23.97 4.95 -5.76
C GLU A 264 25.42 5.13 -6.26
N LYS A 265 25.65 6.25 -6.95
CA LYS A 265 26.97 6.66 -7.39
C LYS A 265 27.84 6.98 -6.17
N GLN A 266 28.98 6.29 -6.07
CA GLN A 266 29.96 6.60 -5.02
C GLN A 266 30.63 7.94 -5.37
N SER A 267 30.56 8.91 -4.47
CA SER A 267 31.23 10.21 -4.54
C SER A 267 32.72 10.10 -4.23
#